data_2750a72d705f329e30e21283732e3404
#
_entry.id   2750a72d705f329e30e21283732e3404
#
_cell.length_a   1.000
_cell.length_b   1.000
_cell.length_c   1.000
_cell.angle_alpha   90.00
_cell.angle_beta   90.00
_cell.angle_gamma   90.00
#
_symmetry.space_group_name_H-M   'P 1'
#
loop_
_entity.id
_entity.type
_entity.pdbx_description
1 polymer ?
#
loop_
_entity_poly.entity_id
_entity_poly.type
_entity_poly.pdbx_seq_one_letter_code
_entity_poly.pdbx_strand_id
1 'polypeptide(L)'
;MMLMNDRVLCCIFNHNHNDDAVRWYEGLSPYFETVILDSGSNPPCRHTGALVLPNIYYSGLMNKAYELLKQKGCRWLMIVTSDIEIDSANLTRLVSAMDRISHSTNVALYQPCCKLSLHGRALPQSVCHFTGKMRFTNFQEGWFHMVCREILDEVLPIDTDVNKLGWGVDLALSHFARVHKMLVIVDDRVKVIHPKGTGYNRDAALAQMRQWHATISGYCSPRHFRPLKNTVTYDD
;
A
#
# COMPACT_ATOMS: atom_id res chain seq x y z
N MET A 1 -9.57 11.82 23.24
CA MET A 1 -8.19 11.36 23.45
C MET A 1 -8.06 10.06 22.68
N MET A 2 -7.49 10.12 21.45
CA MET A 2 -7.24 8.94 20.63
C MET A 2 -6.33 7.98 21.43
N LEU A 3 -6.74 6.74 21.60
CA LEU A 3 -5.86 5.72 22.16
C LEU A 3 -4.63 5.61 21.23
N MET A 4 -3.43 5.58 21.78
CA MET A 4 -2.16 5.55 21.00
C MET A 4 -2.08 4.38 20.00
N ASN A 5 -2.99 3.38 20.09
CA ASN A 5 -2.98 2.18 19.26
C ASN A 5 -3.64 2.30 17.87
N ASP A 6 -4.38 3.39 17.60
CA ASP A 6 -5.16 3.50 16.35
C ASP A 6 -4.57 4.52 15.35
N ARG A 7 -3.35 5.01 15.61
CA ARG A 7 -2.69 6.02 14.76
C ARG A 7 -2.27 5.44 13.42
N VAL A 8 -2.50 6.23 12.37
CA VAL A 8 -2.06 5.94 10.99
C VAL A 8 -0.84 6.77 10.65
N LEU A 9 0.21 6.12 10.17
CA LEU A 9 1.33 6.78 9.49
C LEU A 9 1.13 6.67 7.99
N CYS A 10 1.07 7.79 7.29
CA CYS A 10 1.00 7.85 5.83
C CYS A 10 2.39 8.09 5.25
N CYS A 11 2.87 7.16 4.42
CA CYS A 11 4.13 7.27 3.70
C CYS A 11 3.86 7.37 2.20
N ILE A 12 4.28 8.48 1.59
CA ILE A 12 4.17 8.72 0.15
C ILE A 12 5.51 8.33 -0.47
N PHE A 13 5.52 7.27 -1.28
CA PHE A 13 6.72 6.80 -1.96
C PHE A 13 6.94 7.59 -3.23
N ASN A 14 8.01 8.39 -3.25
CA ASN A 14 8.32 9.28 -4.36
C ASN A 14 9.61 8.91 -5.09
N HIS A 15 9.55 8.96 -6.42
CA HIS A 15 10.70 8.96 -7.30
C HIS A 15 10.39 9.76 -8.56
N ASN A 16 10.90 11.00 -8.65
CA ASN A 16 10.71 11.92 -9.79
C ASN A 16 9.25 12.38 -10.07
N HIS A 17 8.37 12.32 -9.06
CA HIS A 17 6.98 12.80 -9.10
C HIS A 17 6.72 13.78 -7.95
N ASN A 18 7.60 14.79 -7.81
CA ASN A 18 7.61 15.68 -6.64
C ASN A 18 6.29 16.43 -6.42
N ASP A 19 5.69 16.97 -7.49
CA ASP A 19 4.43 17.73 -7.40
C ASP A 19 3.26 16.83 -6.99
N ASP A 20 3.23 15.60 -7.49
CA ASP A 20 2.23 14.62 -7.12
C ASP A 20 2.40 14.18 -5.65
N ALA A 21 3.63 13.96 -5.22
CA ALA A 21 3.95 13.63 -3.83
C ALA A 21 3.53 14.74 -2.87
N VAL A 22 3.76 16.00 -3.23
CA VAL A 22 3.33 17.16 -2.43
C VAL A 22 1.80 17.25 -2.37
N ARG A 23 1.08 17.03 -3.48
CA ARG A 23 -0.39 16.98 -3.47
C ARG A 23 -0.95 15.91 -2.53
N TRP A 24 -0.35 14.71 -2.54
CA TRP A 24 -0.70 13.65 -1.57
C TRP A 24 -0.44 14.08 -0.14
N TYR A 25 0.73 14.70 0.13
CA TYR A 25 1.09 15.18 1.46
C TYR A 25 0.09 16.23 1.97
N GLU A 26 -0.20 17.25 1.16
CA GLU A 26 -1.14 18.32 1.52
C GLU A 26 -2.56 17.79 1.77
N GLY A 27 -2.95 16.76 1.03
CA GLY A 27 -4.27 16.12 1.18
C GLY A 27 -4.41 15.25 2.42
N LEU A 28 -3.31 14.66 2.93
CA LEU A 28 -3.34 13.70 4.04
C LEU A 28 -2.85 14.30 5.37
N SER A 29 -1.88 15.20 5.34
CA SER A 29 -1.23 15.74 6.55
C SER A 29 -2.16 16.50 7.49
N PRO A 30 -3.29 17.08 7.08
CA PRO A 30 -4.26 17.66 8.02
C PRO A 30 -4.94 16.61 8.93
N TYR A 31 -4.91 15.33 8.55
CA TYR A 31 -5.67 14.27 9.22
C TYR A 31 -4.77 13.20 9.83
N PHE A 32 -3.62 12.93 9.22
CA PHE A 32 -2.73 11.83 9.60
C PHE A 32 -1.28 12.30 9.71
N GLU A 33 -0.51 11.58 10.50
CA GLU A 33 0.95 11.70 10.48
C GLU A 33 1.44 11.32 9.08
N THR A 34 2.05 12.26 8.33
CA THR A 34 2.36 12.06 6.91
C THR A 34 3.82 12.39 6.63
N VAL A 35 4.47 11.60 5.79
CA VAL A 35 5.83 11.83 5.31
C VAL A 35 5.98 11.46 3.83
N ILE A 36 6.72 12.26 3.08
CA ILE A 36 7.18 11.90 1.73
C ILE A 36 8.53 11.19 1.88
N LEU A 37 8.63 9.97 1.42
CA LEU A 37 9.88 9.23 1.30
C LEU A 37 10.39 9.38 -0.14
N ASP A 38 11.31 10.30 -0.34
CA ASP A 38 11.86 10.62 -1.66
C ASP A 38 13.10 9.76 -1.94
N SER A 39 12.97 8.80 -2.83
CA SER A 39 14.00 7.80 -3.15
C SER A 39 14.76 8.16 -4.41
N GLY A 40 15.74 9.07 -4.27
CA GLY A 40 16.68 9.42 -5.33
C GLY A 40 16.06 10.18 -6.50
N SER A 41 15.10 11.07 -6.25
CA SER A 41 14.58 11.98 -7.28
C SER A 41 15.65 12.96 -7.75
N ASN A 42 15.56 13.34 -9.02
CA ASN A 42 16.40 14.37 -9.61
C ASN A 42 15.54 15.41 -10.38
N PRO A 43 15.36 16.64 -9.86
CA PRO A 43 15.87 17.13 -8.57
C PRO A 43 15.19 16.49 -7.36
N PRO A 44 15.83 16.49 -6.17
CA PRO A 44 15.23 16.01 -4.93
C PRO A 44 13.98 16.80 -4.55
N CYS A 45 13.04 16.12 -3.88
CA CYS A 45 11.86 16.79 -3.33
C CYS A 45 12.25 17.79 -2.23
N ARG A 46 11.86 19.07 -2.40
CA ARG A 46 12.20 20.17 -1.48
C ARG A 46 11.12 20.48 -0.44
N HIS A 47 10.07 19.70 -0.41
CA HIS A 47 9.00 19.90 0.58
C HIS A 47 9.50 19.60 1.99
N THR A 48 9.07 20.39 2.99
CA THR A 48 9.49 20.23 4.40
C THR A 48 9.07 18.89 5.02
N GLY A 49 8.01 18.27 4.51
CA GLY A 49 7.56 16.93 4.89
C GLY A 49 8.29 15.79 4.18
N ALA A 50 9.34 16.08 3.37
CA ALA A 50 10.08 15.06 2.65
C ALA A 50 11.33 14.62 3.40
N LEU A 51 11.51 13.31 3.48
CA LEU A 51 12.77 12.66 3.83
C LEU A 51 13.46 12.23 2.53
N VAL A 52 14.51 12.96 2.16
CA VAL A 52 15.29 12.70 0.96
C VAL A 52 16.29 11.57 1.24
N LEU A 53 16.26 10.53 0.42
CA LEU A 53 17.05 9.32 0.54
C LEU A 53 17.79 9.07 -0.79
N PRO A 54 18.91 8.32 -0.78
CA PRO A 54 19.43 7.75 -2.02
C PRO A 54 18.36 6.83 -2.65
N ASN A 55 18.53 6.44 -3.91
CA ASN A 55 17.58 5.49 -4.51
C ASN A 55 17.66 4.12 -3.84
N ILE A 56 16.76 3.88 -2.89
CA ILE A 56 16.64 2.63 -2.12
C ILE A 56 15.56 1.70 -2.67
N TYR A 57 14.95 2.05 -3.78
CA TYR A 57 13.88 1.29 -4.43
C TYR A 57 12.69 1.01 -3.51
N TYR A 58 11.71 0.22 -4.00
CA TYR A 58 10.47 -0.02 -3.27
C TYR A 58 10.68 -0.75 -1.93
N SER A 59 11.50 -1.81 -1.91
CA SER A 59 11.73 -2.56 -0.65
C SER A 59 12.45 -1.74 0.42
N GLY A 60 13.41 -0.91 0.02
CA GLY A 60 14.06 0.02 0.95
C GLY A 60 13.09 1.05 1.50
N LEU A 61 12.17 1.56 0.66
CA LEU A 61 11.11 2.47 1.08
C LEU A 61 10.14 1.78 2.07
N MET A 62 9.76 0.52 1.82
CA MET A 62 8.95 -0.28 2.73
C MET A 62 9.62 -0.45 4.11
N ASN A 63 10.90 -0.81 4.11
CA ASN A 63 11.68 -0.96 5.34
C ASN A 63 11.78 0.36 6.11
N LYS A 64 12.00 1.48 5.38
CA LYS A 64 12.06 2.81 6.01
C LYS A 64 10.73 3.26 6.58
N ALA A 65 9.64 3.03 5.86
CA ALA A 65 8.29 3.31 6.33
C ALA A 65 7.95 2.48 7.59
N TYR A 66 8.34 1.20 7.62
CA TYR A 66 8.15 0.34 8.77
C TYR A 66 9.00 0.77 9.98
N GLU A 67 10.24 1.22 9.76
CA GLU A 67 11.08 1.81 10.82
C GLU A 67 10.37 3.02 11.45
N LEU A 68 9.88 3.95 10.62
CA LEU A 68 9.15 5.13 11.08
C LEU A 68 7.86 4.77 11.81
N LEU A 69 7.11 3.78 11.32
CA LEU A 69 5.91 3.26 11.98
C LEU A 69 6.20 2.86 13.43
N LYS A 70 7.28 2.07 13.63
CA LYS A 70 7.71 1.62 14.97
C LYS A 70 8.15 2.78 15.85
N GLN A 71 8.96 3.69 15.31
CA GLN A 71 9.44 4.88 16.04
C GLN A 71 8.29 5.78 16.52
N LYS A 72 7.26 5.93 15.70
CA LYS A 72 6.08 6.76 16.00
C LYS A 72 5.01 6.05 16.81
N GLY A 73 5.14 4.74 17.05
CA GLY A 73 4.17 3.94 17.78
C GLY A 73 2.80 3.84 17.08
N CYS A 74 2.78 3.94 15.74
CA CYS A 74 1.57 3.80 14.97
C CYS A 74 1.21 2.32 14.78
N ARG A 75 -0.09 2.02 14.69
CA ARG A 75 -0.59 0.68 14.38
C ARG A 75 -0.74 0.46 12.88
N TRP A 76 -1.07 1.50 12.14
CA TRP A 76 -1.38 1.40 10.73
C TRP A 76 -0.33 2.13 9.88
N LEU A 77 0.11 1.47 8.82
CA LEU A 77 0.94 2.06 7.78
C LEU A 77 0.10 2.18 6.50
N MET A 78 -0.11 3.41 6.05
CA MET A 78 -0.63 3.67 4.72
C MET A 78 0.54 4.03 3.80
N ILE A 79 0.59 3.39 2.64
CA ILE A 79 1.57 3.63 1.59
C ILE A 79 0.82 3.98 0.31
N VAL A 80 1.29 4.99 -0.40
CA VAL A 80 0.86 5.32 -1.75
C VAL A 80 2.07 5.67 -2.59
N THR A 81 2.14 5.16 -3.82
CA THR A 81 3.12 5.64 -4.79
C THR A 81 2.66 6.97 -5.36
N SER A 82 3.58 7.93 -5.49
CA SER A 82 3.24 9.33 -5.84
C SER A 82 2.57 9.50 -7.20
N ASP A 83 2.75 8.53 -8.11
CA ASP A 83 2.13 8.52 -9.46
C ASP A 83 0.64 8.12 -9.47
N ILE A 84 0.05 7.76 -8.32
CA ILE A 84 -1.38 7.51 -8.20
C ILE A 84 -2.16 8.83 -8.23
N GLU A 85 -3.18 8.87 -9.08
CA GLU A 85 -4.07 10.04 -9.19
C GLU A 85 -5.36 9.82 -8.40
N ILE A 86 -5.78 10.86 -7.65
CA ILE A 86 -7.04 10.90 -6.92
C ILE A 86 -7.66 12.30 -7.05
N ASP A 87 -8.97 12.36 -7.25
CA ASP A 87 -9.69 13.63 -7.18
C ASP A 87 -10.06 14.01 -5.73
N SER A 88 -10.39 15.27 -5.48
CA SER A 88 -10.67 15.79 -4.14
C SER A 88 -11.85 15.09 -3.45
N ALA A 89 -12.88 14.71 -4.20
CA ALA A 89 -14.04 14.01 -3.65
C ALA A 89 -13.68 12.58 -3.21
N ASN A 90 -12.85 11.88 -3.99
CA ASN A 90 -12.35 10.57 -3.62
C ASN A 90 -11.32 10.65 -2.48
N LEU A 91 -10.50 11.71 -2.42
CA LEU A 91 -9.58 11.94 -1.30
C LEU A 91 -10.33 12.12 0.03
N THR A 92 -11.41 12.91 0.04
CA THR A 92 -12.26 13.07 1.23
C THR A 92 -12.86 11.74 1.69
N ARG A 93 -13.35 10.91 0.74
CA ARG A 93 -13.87 9.58 1.06
C ARG A 93 -12.77 8.64 1.58
N LEU A 94 -11.56 8.72 0.99
CA LEU A 94 -10.39 7.95 1.44
C LEU A 94 -10.05 8.27 2.89
N VAL A 95 -9.95 9.54 3.25
CA VAL A 95 -9.67 9.98 4.62
C VAL A 95 -10.70 9.42 5.60
N SER A 96 -11.99 9.55 5.29
CA SER A 96 -13.06 8.99 6.13
C SER A 96 -13.01 7.46 6.23
N ALA A 97 -12.67 6.76 5.14
CA ALA A 97 -12.54 5.31 5.16
C ALA A 97 -11.33 4.86 5.98
N MET A 98 -10.17 5.52 5.83
CA MET A 98 -8.97 5.22 6.59
C MET A 98 -9.18 5.44 8.09
N ASP A 99 -9.82 6.54 8.48
CA ASP A 99 -10.15 6.81 9.89
C ASP A 99 -10.99 5.66 10.46
N ARG A 100 -12.06 5.26 9.78
CA ARG A 100 -12.92 4.15 10.22
C ARG A 100 -12.18 2.82 10.28
N ILE A 101 -11.39 2.47 9.27
CA ILE A 101 -10.61 1.23 9.23
C ILE A 101 -9.57 1.20 10.33
N SER A 102 -9.00 2.34 10.71
CA SER A 102 -7.98 2.40 11.77
C SER A 102 -8.48 1.89 13.11
N HIS A 103 -9.78 1.98 13.37
CA HIS A 103 -10.41 1.47 14.59
C HIS A 103 -10.80 -0.03 14.51
N SER A 104 -10.63 -0.66 13.36
CA SER A 104 -10.97 -2.08 13.17
C SER A 104 -9.91 -3.00 13.78
N THR A 105 -10.35 -4.09 14.40
CA THR A 105 -9.48 -5.13 14.95
C THR A 105 -9.38 -6.37 14.06
N ASN A 106 -10.25 -6.49 13.05
CA ASN A 106 -10.32 -7.66 12.17
C ASN A 106 -9.91 -7.38 10.72
N VAL A 107 -9.60 -6.12 10.38
CA VAL A 107 -9.07 -5.76 9.06
C VAL A 107 -7.53 -5.77 9.11
N ALA A 108 -6.92 -6.41 8.14
CA ALA A 108 -5.47 -6.42 7.94
C ALA A 108 -5.02 -5.41 6.89
N LEU A 109 -5.72 -5.40 5.76
CA LEU A 109 -5.38 -4.58 4.60
C LEU A 109 -6.62 -3.86 4.07
N TYR A 110 -6.41 -2.59 3.70
CA TYR A 110 -7.39 -1.76 3.00
C TYR A 110 -6.76 -1.10 1.78
N GLN A 111 -7.52 -1.02 0.68
CA GLN A 111 -7.12 -0.37 -0.57
C GLN A 111 -8.33 0.29 -1.25
N PRO A 112 -8.18 1.49 -1.86
CA PRO A 112 -9.18 2.01 -2.78
C PRO A 112 -9.23 1.18 -4.06
N CYS A 113 -10.34 1.20 -4.79
CA CYS A 113 -10.40 0.54 -6.08
C CYS A 113 -9.72 1.37 -7.18
N CYS A 114 -9.13 0.69 -8.15
CA CYS A 114 -8.51 1.31 -9.32
C CYS A 114 -9.50 1.38 -10.48
N LYS A 115 -9.72 2.59 -11.03
CA LYS A 115 -10.37 2.73 -12.33
C LYS A 115 -9.46 2.09 -13.39
N LEU A 116 -10.04 1.35 -14.32
CA LEU A 116 -9.29 0.88 -15.49
C LEU A 116 -8.72 2.10 -16.21
N SER A 117 -7.41 2.27 -16.19
CA SER A 117 -6.74 3.20 -17.08
C SER A 117 -6.74 2.62 -18.51
N LEU A 118 -6.63 3.49 -19.52
CA LEU A 118 -6.47 3.07 -20.92
C LEU A 118 -5.24 2.16 -21.13
N HIS A 119 -4.34 2.08 -20.17
CA HIS A 119 -3.16 1.23 -20.16
C HIS A 119 -3.34 -0.03 -19.28
N GLY A 120 -4.52 -0.24 -18.77
CA GLY A 120 -5.20 -1.43 -18.31
C GLY A 120 -4.40 -2.51 -17.60
N ARG A 121 -3.93 -2.32 -16.35
CA ARG A 121 -3.28 -3.42 -15.63
C ARG A 121 -3.52 -3.46 -14.12
N ALA A 122 -4.63 -2.93 -13.63
CA ALA A 122 -5.06 -3.34 -12.31
C ALA A 122 -5.50 -4.81 -12.36
N LEU A 123 -5.08 -5.60 -11.38
CA LEU A 123 -5.56 -6.97 -11.25
C LEU A 123 -7.07 -6.98 -10.96
N PRO A 124 -7.80 -8.04 -11.34
CA PRO A 124 -9.26 -8.09 -11.16
C PRO A 124 -9.73 -7.79 -9.74
N GLN A 125 -8.91 -8.09 -8.73
CA GLN A 125 -9.21 -7.82 -7.33
C GLN A 125 -9.25 -6.32 -7.00
N SER A 126 -8.35 -5.53 -7.61
CA SER A 126 -8.19 -4.09 -7.36
C SER A 126 -9.05 -3.21 -8.25
N VAL A 127 -9.62 -3.76 -9.34
CA VAL A 127 -10.50 -3.00 -10.26
C VAL A 127 -11.80 -2.62 -9.58
N CYS A 128 -12.33 -1.42 -9.91
CA CYS A 128 -13.64 -0.97 -9.44
C CYS A 128 -14.75 -1.88 -9.97
N HIS A 129 -15.52 -2.49 -9.07
CA HIS A 129 -16.68 -3.32 -9.41
C HIS A 129 -18.00 -2.55 -9.38
N PHE A 130 -17.97 -1.23 -9.11
CA PHE A 130 -19.13 -0.35 -9.05
C PHE A 130 -20.22 -0.79 -8.05
N THR A 131 -19.84 -1.57 -7.02
CA THR A 131 -20.78 -2.03 -5.99
C THR A 131 -21.25 -0.89 -5.08
N GLY A 132 -20.50 0.22 -5.01
CA GLY A 132 -20.72 1.32 -4.08
C GLY A 132 -20.46 0.94 -2.61
N LYS A 133 -19.80 -0.19 -2.35
CA LYS A 133 -19.52 -0.75 -1.03
C LYS A 133 -18.04 -1.12 -0.89
N MET A 134 -17.62 -1.40 0.33
CA MET A 134 -16.39 -2.15 0.59
C MET A 134 -16.63 -3.63 0.25
N ARG A 135 -15.67 -4.29 -0.33
CA ARG A 135 -15.73 -5.71 -0.66
C ARG A 135 -14.53 -6.48 -0.14
N PHE A 136 -14.77 -7.72 0.24
CA PHE A 136 -13.69 -8.62 0.60
C PHE A 136 -12.94 -9.09 -0.63
N THR A 137 -11.63 -9.20 -0.47
CA THR A 137 -10.74 -9.78 -1.47
C THR A 137 -9.70 -10.66 -0.77
N ASN A 138 -8.93 -11.40 -1.53
CA ASN A 138 -7.81 -12.18 -1.03
C ASN A 138 -6.45 -11.61 -1.40
N PHE A 139 -6.43 -10.45 -2.07
CA PHE A 139 -5.22 -9.83 -2.56
C PHE A 139 -5.41 -8.33 -2.82
N GLN A 140 -4.36 -7.55 -2.61
CA GLN A 140 -4.23 -6.13 -2.97
C GLN A 140 -2.94 -5.91 -3.74
N GLU A 141 -2.89 -4.89 -4.59
CA GLU A 141 -1.69 -4.52 -5.34
C GLU A 141 -0.84 -3.48 -4.60
N GLY A 142 0.48 -3.54 -4.80
CA GLY A 142 1.49 -2.79 -4.05
C GLY A 142 1.55 -1.28 -4.26
N TRP A 143 0.74 -0.70 -5.16
CA TRP A 143 0.75 0.75 -5.42
C TRP A 143 0.02 1.58 -4.35
N PHE A 144 -0.87 0.96 -3.58
CA PHE A 144 -1.53 1.53 -2.41
C PHE A 144 -1.80 0.44 -1.39
N HIS A 145 -1.37 0.64 -0.15
CA HIS A 145 -1.69 -0.23 0.98
C HIS A 145 -1.96 0.60 2.22
N MET A 146 -3.02 0.25 2.95
CA MET A 146 -3.12 0.54 4.37
C MET A 146 -3.08 -0.80 5.10
N VAL A 147 -2.03 -1.04 5.87
CA VAL A 147 -1.72 -2.35 6.48
C VAL A 147 -1.56 -2.19 7.98
N CYS A 148 -2.16 -3.09 8.77
CA CYS A 148 -1.94 -3.13 10.20
C CYS A 148 -0.55 -3.68 10.55
N ARG A 149 -0.03 -3.24 11.68
CA ARG A 149 1.32 -3.58 12.14
C ARG A 149 1.50 -5.08 12.32
N GLU A 150 0.48 -5.77 12.79
CA GLU A 150 0.50 -7.21 13.03
C GLU A 150 0.89 -8.01 11.77
N ILE A 151 0.47 -7.55 10.60
CA ILE A 151 0.82 -8.18 9.31
C ILE A 151 2.17 -7.67 8.78
N LEU A 152 2.51 -6.41 9.04
CA LEU A 152 3.83 -5.88 8.66
C LEU A 152 4.95 -6.61 9.41
N ASP A 153 4.75 -6.93 10.70
CA ASP A 153 5.72 -7.63 11.55
C ASP A 153 6.06 -9.05 11.02
N GLU A 154 5.15 -9.69 10.23
CA GLU A 154 5.38 -10.99 9.59
C GLU A 154 6.26 -10.91 8.32
N VAL A 155 6.28 -9.74 7.67
CA VAL A 155 6.86 -9.59 6.33
C VAL A 155 8.11 -8.72 6.33
N LEU A 156 8.19 -7.76 7.24
CA LEU A 156 9.26 -6.76 7.27
C LEU A 156 10.26 -6.99 8.42
N PRO A 157 11.53 -6.72 8.21
CA PRO A 157 12.10 -6.04 7.03
C PRO A 157 12.33 -6.99 5.85
N ILE A 158 12.28 -6.44 4.63
CA ILE A 158 12.64 -7.13 3.40
C ILE A 158 14.16 -7.12 3.26
N ASP A 159 14.76 -8.26 2.92
CA ASP A 159 16.16 -8.31 2.49
C ASP A 159 16.30 -7.63 1.11
N THR A 160 16.86 -6.41 1.11
CA THR A 160 17.02 -5.58 -0.09
C THR A 160 18.10 -6.09 -1.05
N ASP A 161 19.01 -6.93 -0.59
CA ASP A 161 20.01 -7.58 -1.46
C ASP A 161 19.35 -8.68 -2.29
N VAL A 162 18.28 -9.28 -1.77
CA VAL A 162 17.52 -10.32 -2.46
C VAL A 162 16.37 -9.73 -3.28
N ASN A 163 15.58 -8.80 -2.72
CA ASN A 163 14.41 -8.22 -3.37
C ASN A 163 14.36 -6.70 -3.21
N LYS A 164 15.15 -5.96 -3.97
CA LYS A 164 15.13 -4.49 -3.93
C LYS A 164 13.93 -3.87 -4.62
N LEU A 165 13.37 -4.55 -5.65
CA LEU A 165 12.28 -4.01 -6.46
C LEU A 165 10.90 -4.17 -5.82
N GLY A 166 10.77 -4.99 -4.76
CA GLY A 166 9.57 -5.10 -3.94
C GLY A 166 8.43 -5.92 -4.54
N TRP A 167 8.65 -6.62 -5.66
CA TRP A 167 7.61 -7.50 -6.18
C TRP A 167 7.30 -8.63 -5.20
N GLY A 168 6.01 -8.90 -5.04
CA GLY A 168 5.51 -9.96 -4.17
C GLY A 168 5.37 -9.56 -2.71
N VAL A 169 5.72 -8.32 -2.32
CA VAL A 169 5.44 -7.80 -0.97
C VAL A 169 3.93 -7.82 -0.70
N ASP A 170 3.14 -7.38 -1.66
CA ASP A 170 1.69 -7.41 -1.66
C ASP A 170 1.12 -8.84 -1.52
N LEU A 171 1.73 -9.81 -2.20
CA LEU A 171 1.37 -11.23 -2.06
C LEU A 171 1.67 -11.77 -0.66
N ALA A 172 2.83 -11.42 -0.09
CA ALA A 172 3.21 -11.83 1.25
C ALA A 172 2.27 -11.22 2.32
N LEU A 173 2.00 -9.91 2.26
CA LEU A 173 1.06 -9.24 3.15
C LEU A 173 -0.33 -9.88 3.08
N SER A 174 -0.85 -10.11 1.88
CA SER A 174 -2.15 -10.74 1.69
C SER A 174 -2.18 -12.20 2.16
N HIS A 175 -1.06 -12.93 2.04
CA HIS A 175 -0.93 -14.28 2.57
C HIS A 175 -1.04 -14.30 4.10
N PHE A 176 -0.28 -13.45 4.81
CA PHE A 176 -0.30 -13.41 6.26
C PHE A 176 -1.62 -12.88 6.82
N ALA A 177 -2.26 -11.92 6.16
CA ALA A 177 -3.63 -11.53 6.52
C ALA A 177 -4.58 -12.74 6.55
N ARG A 178 -4.49 -13.63 5.55
CA ARG A 178 -5.28 -14.86 5.51
C ARG A 178 -4.87 -15.85 6.61
N VAL A 179 -3.59 -16.02 6.90
CA VAL A 179 -3.08 -16.89 7.98
C VAL A 179 -3.65 -16.43 9.32
N HIS A 180 -3.66 -15.14 9.56
CA HIS A 180 -4.23 -14.51 10.76
C HIS A 180 -5.76 -14.41 10.74
N LYS A 181 -6.43 -14.89 9.66
CA LYS A 181 -7.90 -14.83 9.49
C LYS A 181 -8.44 -13.39 9.54
N MET A 182 -7.64 -12.43 9.12
CA MET A 182 -8.02 -11.03 9.05
C MET A 182 -8.50 -10.67 7.63
N LEU A 183 -9.28 -9.61 7.56
CA LEU A 183 -9.93 -9.17 6.33
C LEU A 183 -8.99 -8.37 5.44
N VAL A 184 -9.10 -8.60 4.14
CA VAL A 184 -8.48 -7.79 3.07
C VAL A 184 -9.61 -7.11 2.30
N ILE A 185 -9.61 -5.77 2.26
CA ILE A 185 -10.74 -4.96 1.78
C ILE A 185 -10.30 -4.09 0.61
N VAL A 186 -11.09 -4.09 -0.47
CA VAL A 186 -11.06 -3.08 -1.53
C VAL A 186 -12.32 -2.26 -1.48
N ASP A 187 -12.18 -0.94 -1.47
CA ASP A 187 -13.29 0.00 -1.33
C ASP A 187 -13.72 0.58 -2.69
N ASP A 188 -14.85 0.09 -3.23
CA ASP A 188 -15.41 0.56 -4.50
C ASP A 188 -16.01 1.99 -4.43
N ARG A 189 -16.12 2.57 -3.22
CA ARG A 189 -16.57 3.97 -3.02
C ARG A 189 -15.45 4.97 -3.26
N VAL A 190 -14.18 4.54 -3.10
CA VAL A 190 -12.99 5.35 -3.27
C VAL A 190 -12.27 4.92 -4.54
N LYS A 191 -12.15 5.82 -5.51
CA LYS A 191 -11.63 5.51 -6.84
C LYS A 191 -10.34 6.26 -7.10
N VAL A 192 -9.30 5.53 -7.49
CA VAL A 192 -8.01 6.09 -7.92
C VAL A 192 -7.70 5.69 -9.35
N ILE A 193 -6.70 6.33 -9.95
CA ILE A 193 -6.16 5.98 -11.25
C ILE A 193 -4.67 5.67 -11.07
N HIS A 194 -4.23 4.53 -11.60
CA HIS A 194 -2.81 4.17 -11.69
C HIS A 194 -2.36 4.27 -13.15
N PRO A 195 -1.79 5.43 -13.56
CA PRO A 195 -1.65 5.76 -14.98
C PRO A 195 -0.52 5.01 -15.67
N LYS A 196 0.48 4.52 -14.94
CA LYS A 196 1.71 3.97 -15.52
C LYS A 196 1.96 2.53 -15.09
N GLY A 197 2.62 1.79 -15.97
CA GLY A 197 3.23 0.50 -15.65
C GLY A 197 4.60 0.67 -14.99
N THR A 198 5.23 -0.45 -14.61
CA THR A 198 6.58 -0.47 -14.02
C THR A 198 7.65 0.01 -15.03
N GLY A 199 8.54 0.90 -14.58
CA GLY A 199 9.67 1.40 -15.37
C GLY A 199 10.92 0.53 -15.32
N TYR A 200 10.85 -0.71 -14.75
CA TYR A 200 12.00 -1.60 -14.57
C TYR A 200 11.79 -2.97 -15.22
N ASN A 201 12.87 -3.75 -15.32
CA ASN A 201 12.85 -5.08 -15.93
C ASN A 201 11.98 -6.06 -15.11
N ARG A 202 10.89 -6.52 -15.72
CA ARG A 202 9.91 -7.42 -15.09
C ARG A 202 10.47 -8.80 -14.76
N ASP A 203 11.36 -9.34 -15.60
CA ASP A 203 11.93 -10.68 -15.36
C ASP A 203 12.87 -10.65 -14.17
N ALA A 204 13.67 -9.59 -14.04
CA ALA A 204 14.51 -9.36 -12.86
C ALA A 204 13.67 -9.22 -11.59
N ALA A 205 12.56 -8.44 -11.63
CA ALA A 205 11.66 -8.29 -10.50
C ALA A 205 11.00 -9.63 -10.10
N LEU A 206 10.58 -10.42 -11.09
CA LEU A 206 10.00 -11.74 -10.85
C LEU A 206 11.01 -12.73 -10.27
N ALA A 207 12.27 -12.68 -10.71
CA ALA A 207 13.35 -13.49 -10.15
C ALA A 207 13.63 -13.14 -8.69
N GLN A 208 13.76 -11.84 -8.37
CA GLN A 208 13.94 -11.35 -7.01
C GLN A 208 12.77 -11.76 -6.10
N MET A 209 11.54 -11.59 -6.56
CA MET A 209 10.34 -12.03 -5.84
C MET A 209 10.41 -13.52 -5.47
N ARG A 210 10.71 -14.37 -6.45
CA ARG A 210 10.77 -15.83 -6.21
C ARG A 210 11.85 -16.21 -5.21
N GLN A 211 13.02 -15.58 -5.32
CA GLN A 211 14.12 -15.81 -4.39
C GLN A 211 13.74 -15.37 -2.99
N TRP A 212 13.18 -14.17 -2.84
CA TRP A 212 12.78 -13.64 -1.55
C TRP A 212 11.64 -14.46 -0.91
N HIS A 213 10.62 -14.84 -1.69
CA HIS A 213 9.51 -15.66 -1.18
C HIS A 213 9.99 -17.01 -0.62
N ALA A 214 11.07 -17.56 -1.14
CA ALA A 214 11.66 -18.80 -0.62
C ALA A 214 12.31 -18.62 0.76
N THR A 215 12.61 -17.38 1.18
CA THR A 215 13.20 -17.08 2.49
C THR A 215 12.16 -16.78 3.57
N ILE A 216 10.90 -16.50 3.19
CA ILE A 216 9.84 -16.13 4.14
C ILE A 216 9.29 -17.40 4.80
N SER A 217 9.49 -17.53 6.11
CA SER A 217 8.96 -18.65 6.89
C SER A 217 7.43 -18.67 6.85
N GLY A 218 6.84 -19.84 6.62
CA GLY A 218 5.38 -20.00 6.58
C GLY A 218 4.70 -19.47 5.31
N TYR A 219 5.44 -18.87 4.37
CA TYR A 219 4.86 -18.38 3.13
C TYR A 219 4.61 -19.54 2.14
N CYS A 220 3.38 -19.60 1.62
CA CYS A 220 3.01 -20.53 0.56
C CYS A 220 2.84 -19.79 -0.76
N SER A 221 3.42 -20.33 -1.83
CA SER A 221 3.36 -19.77 -3.20
C SER A 221 1.93 -19.36 -3.63
N PRO A 222 1.78 -18.29 -4.42
CA PRO A 222 0.51 -17.66 -4.79
C PRO A 222 -0.46 -18.50 -5.63
N ARG A 223 -0.22 -19.79 -5.85
CA ARG A 223 -1.19 -20.68 -6.54
C ARG A 223 -2.61 -20.64 -5.94
N HIS A 224 -2.75 -20.09 -4.73
CA HIS A 224 -4.01 -19.94 -4.00
C HIS A 224 -4.68 -18.57 -4.13
N PHE A 225 -4.04 -17.56 -4.74
CA PHE A 225 -4.62 -16.22 -4.96
C PHE A 225 -5.50 -16.18 -6.21
N ARG A 226 -6.44 -17.11 -6.31
CA ARG A 226 -7.50 -17.00 -7.33
C ARG A 226 -8.48 -15.91 -6.91
N PRO A 227 -8.99 -15.09 -7.85
CA PRO A 227 -10.08 -14.18 -7.55
C PRO A 227 -11.21 -14.90 -6.83
N LEU A 228 -11.80 -14.26 -5.83
CA LEU A 228 -13.00 -14.81 -5.21
C LEU A 228 -14.08 -14.94 -6.29
N LYS A 229 -14.74 -16.09 -6.34
CA LYS A 229 -15.77 -16.36 -7.36
C LYS A 229 -16.98 -15.44 -7.21
N ASN A 230 -17.26 -15.01 -5.99
CA ASN A 230 -18.37 -14.12 -5.66
C ASN A 230 -17.83 -12.88 -4.93
N THR A 231 -18.33 -11.71 -5.30
CA THR A 231 -18.07 -10.48 -4.56
C THR A 231 -18.86 -10.52 -3.26
N VAL A 232 -18.17 -10.59 -2.13
CA VAL A 232 -18.78 -10.45 -0.82
C VAL A 232 -18.57 -9.01 -0.37
N THR A 233 -19.64 -8.29 -0.05
CA THR A 233 -19.58 -6.91 0.42
C THR A 233 -19.45 -6.85 1.93
N TYR A 234 -18.73 -5.84 2.40
CA TYR A 234 -18.66 -5.46 3.80
C TYR A 234 -19.73 -4.38 4.02
N ASP A 235 -20.73 -4.71 4.81
CA ASP A 235 -21.72 -3.74 5.28
C ASP A 235 -21.19 -3.16 6.60
N ASP A 236 -21.18 -1.82 6.70
CA ASP A 236 -20.69 -1.07 7.86
C ASP A 236 -21.53 -1.33 9.11
#